data_62a1f022245dcb1d9ebb8a34389c01b5
#
_entry.id   62a1f022245dcb1d9ebb8a34389c01b5
#
_cell.length_a   1.000
_cell.length_b   1.000
_cell.length_c   1.000
_cell.angle_alpha   90.00
_cell.angle_beta   90.00
_cell.angle_gamma   90.00
#
_symmetry.space_group_name_H-M   'P 1'
#
loop_
_entity.id
_entity.type
_entity.pdbx_description
1 polymer ?
#
loop_
_entity_poly.entity_id
_entity_poly.type
_entity_poly.pdbx_seq_one_letter_code
_entity_poly.pdbx_strand_id
1 'polypeptide(L)'
;MARIALVHAGAVSIPPIELAFRQLWPEAQIMNLLDDSLFLDRGAGALPPAMTERFVTLGRYAAASGADGILFTCSAFGPCIEACAADLAPIPVLKPNEAMIAEACSTGGRIGLLATFAGTLTTMPAEFPTGSDLKPVLIKGAFEALQRGDMKTHDDLVLAAAESLVDCDVFALAQFSLSRVAALLFERFGKPVYSTPTSAVRSLRRATLGPG
;
A
#
# COMPACT_ATOMS: atom_id res chain seq x y z
N MET A 1 -16.05 -10.10 16.01
CA MET A 1 -15.88 -9.07 14.94
C MET A 1 -14.47 -8.51 15.12
N ALA A 2 -13.60 -8.61 14.10
CA ALA A 2 -12.22 -8.16 14.24
C ALA A 2 -12.16 -6.64 14.23
N ARG A 3 -11.38 -6.05 15.13
CA ARG A 3 -11.07 -4.62 15.17
C ARG A 3 -9.71 -4.39 14.54
N ILE A 4 -9.64 -3.53 13.52
CA ILE A 4 -8.43 -3.28 12.75
C ILE A 4 -8.02 -1.81 12.90
N ALA A 5 -6.79 -1.57 13.32
CA ALA A 5 -6.22 -0.25 13.34
C ALA A 5 -5.50 0.04 12.01
N LEU A 6 -5.84 1.16 11.39
CA LEU A 6 -5.18 1.71 10.21
C LEU A 6 -4.38 2.93 10.65
N VAL A 7 -3.06 2.87 10.54
CA VAL A 7 -2.15 3.96 10.97
C VAL A 7 -1.64 4.70 9.74
N HIS A 8 -1.97 5.98 9.66
CA HIS A 8 -1.73 6.83 8.50
C HIS A 8 -0.71 7.92 8.81
N ALA A 9 0.24 8.10 7.90
CA ALA A 9 1.13 9.28 7.87
C ALA A 9 0.58 10.40 6.95
N GLY A 10 -0.59 10.20 6.34
CA GLY A 10 -1.26 11.19 5.50
C GLY A 10 -2.68 10.78 5.17
N ALA A 11 -3.59 11.75 5.19
CA ALA A 11 -5.02 11.54 5.02
C ALA A 11 -5.42 10.96 3.64
N VAL A 12 -4.57 11.13 2.62
CA VAL A 12 -4.82 10.64 1.26
C VAL A 12 -4.93 9.13 1.15
N SER A 13 -4.39 8.38 2.12
CA SER A 13 -4.48 6.92 2.15
C SER A 13 -5.78 6.39 2.75
N ILE A 14 -6.55 7.22 3.47
CA ILE A 14 -7.77 6.80 4.17
C ILE A 14 -8.87 6.34 3.19
N PRO A 15 -9.31 7.15 2.21
CA PRO A 15 -10.43 6.74 1.36
C PRO A 15 -10.17 5.44 0.57
N PRO A 16 -8.97 5.21 -0.04
CA PRO A 16 -8.72 3.97 -0.78
C PRO A 16 -8.69 2.73 0.10
N ILE A 17 -8.14 2.81 1.31
CA ILE A 17 -8.09 1.63 2.19
C ILE A 17 -9.47 1.32 2.78
N GLU A 18 -10.25 2.32 3.16
CA GLU A 18 -11.63 2.11 3.61
C GLU A 18 -12.50 1.49 2.52
N LEU A 19 -12.32 1.92 1.26
CA LEU A 19 -13.02 1.30 0.13
C LEU A 19 -12.64 -0.17 0.01
N ALA A 20 -11.36 -0.51 0.11
CA ALA A 20 -10.89 -1.88 0.06
C ALA A 20 -11.48 -2.75 1.20
N PHE A 21 -11.57 -2.21 2.43
CA PHE A 21 -12.23 -2.91 3.55
C PHE A 21 -13.71 -3.13 3.29
N ARG A 22 -14.44 -2.12 2.84
CA ARG A 22 -15.88 -2.26 2.50
C ARG A 22 -16.13 -3.36 1.46
N GLN A 23 -15.21 -3.53 0.51
CA GLN A 23 -15.35 -4.52 -0.56
C GLN A 23 -14.91 -5.92 -0.16
N LEU A 24 -13.85 -6.05 0.64
CA LEU A 24 -13.17 -7.33 0.89
C LEU A 24 -13.35 -7.87 2.31
N TRP A 25 -13.66 -6.99 3.25
CA TRP A 25 -13.84 -7.36 4.66
C TRP A 25 -14.81 -6.41 5.38
N PRO A 26 -16.08 -6.33 4.94
CA PRO A 26 -17.08 -5.39 5.48
C PRO A 26 -17.41 -5.61 6.96
N GLU A 27 -17.13 -6.82 7.50
CA GLU A 27 -17.37 -7.15 8.90
C GLU A 27 -16.29 -6.61 9.84
N ALA A 28 -15.16 -6.14 9.32
CA ALA A 28 -14.09 -5.57 10.16
C ALA A 28 -14.52 -4.22 10.74
N GLN A 29 -14.27 -4.02 12.01
CA GLN A 29 -14.40 -2.72 12.66
C GLN A 29 -13.11 -1.91 12.47
N ILE A 30 -13.15 -0.88 11.64
CA ILE A 30 -11.98 -0.05 11.34
C ILE A 30 -11.81 1.06 12.37
N MET A 31 -10.58 1.29 12.81
CA MET A 31 -10.14 2.41 13.64
C MET A 31 -9.01 3.14 12.91
N ASN A 32 -9.25 4.38 12.46
CA ASN A 32 -8.24 5.21 11.80
C ASN A 32 -7.43 6.01 12.83
N LEU A 33 -6.11 5.92 12.77
CA LEU A 33 -5.15 6.74 13.50
C LEU A 33 -4.34 7.55 12.49
N LEU A 34 -4.50 8.86 12.49
CA LEU A 34 -3.76 9.78 11.62
C LEU A 34 -2.75 10.58 12.43
N ASP A 35 -1.47 10.45 12.10
CA ASP A 35 -0.40 11.33 12.54
C ASP A 35 0.33 11.86 11.29
N ASP A 36 -0.14 12.94 10.73
CA ASP A 36 0.40 13.56 9.52
C ASP A 36 1.75 14.26 9.77
N SER A 37 2.12 14.49 11.02
CA SER A 37 3.45 14.98 11.40
C SER A 37 4.55 13.93 11.13
N LEU A 38 4.23 12.64 11.05
CA LEU A 38 5.20 11.59 10.68
C LEU A 38 5.87 11.89 9.34
N PHE A 39 5.08 12.32 8.37
CA PHE A 39 5.59 12.62 7.03
C PHE A 39 6.41 13.92 7.01
N LEU A 40 5.99 14.91 7.79
CA LEU A 40 6.71 16.19 7.94
C LEU A 40 8.06 15.99 8.61
N ASP A 41 8.11 15.15 9.64
CA ASP A 41 9.30 14.92 10.47
C ASP A 41 10.26 13.86 9.88
N ARG A 42 9.85 13.15 8.82
CA ARG A 42 10.66 12.10 8.20
C ARG A 42 12.01 12.61 7.70
N GLY A 43 12.06 13.84 7.18
CA GLY A 43 13.27 14.40 6.58
C GLY A 43 13.81 13.61 5.40
N ALA A 44 15.02 13.97 4.97
CA ALA A 44 15.79 13.25 3.96
C ALA A 44 16.81 12.32 4.64
N GLY A 45 16.97 11.10 4.13
CA GLY A 45 17.96 10.14 4.63
C GLY A 45 17.41 9.04 5.52
N ALA A 46 18.26 8.52 6.42
CA ALA A 46 17.90 7.43 7.33
C ALA A 46 16.86 7.88 8.36
N LEU A 47 15.99 6.97 8.76
CA LEU A 47 14.99 7.23 9.80
C LEU A 47 15.68 7.33 11.17
N PRO A 48 15.45 8.40 11.95
CA PRO A 48 16.04 8.55 13.27
C PRO A 48 15.39 7.56 14.27
N PRO A 49 16.13 7.13 15.32
CA PRO A 49 15.58 6.23 16.35
C PRO A 49 14.26 6.71 16.97
N ALA A 50 14.13 8.02 17.21
CA ALA A 50 12.89 8.62 17.72
C ALA A 50 11.67 8.37 16.81
N MET A 51 11.88 8.20 15.50
CA MET A 51 10.78 7.83 14.58
C MET A 51 10.29 6.41 14.88
N THR A 52 11.19 5.47 15.11
CA THR A 52 10.84 4.09 15.49
C THR A 52 10.03 4.07 16.78
N GLU A 53 10.42 4.85 17.78
CA GLU A 53 9.68 4.95 19.05
C GLU A 53 8.25 5.48 18.86
N ARG A 54 8.05 6.42 17.94
CA ARG A 54 6.70 6.92 17.59
C ARG A 54 5.83 5.82 16.97
N PHE A 55 6.39 5.02 16.05
CA PHE A 55 5.66 3.91 15.43
C PHE A 55 5.26 2.84 16.44
N VAL A 56 6.19 2.46 17.33
CA VAL A 56 5.90 1.53 18.43
C VAL A 56 4.83 2.09 19.36
N THR A 57 4.89 3.40 19.68
CA THR A 57 3.89 4.06 20.53
C THR A 57 2.49 4.03 19.89
N LEU A 58 2.38 4.35 18.60
CA LEU A 58 1.11 4.29 17.86
C LEU A 58 0.57 2.86 17.81
N GLY A 59 1.44 1.88 17.58
CA GLY A 59 1.06 0.47 17.58
C GLY A 59 0.57 -0.01 18.96
N ARG A 60 1.26 0.35 20.03
CA ARG A 60 0.85 0.05 21.41
C ARG A 60 -0.50 0.70 21.75
N TYR A 61 -0.72 1.95 21.32
CA TYR A 61 -2.02 2.60 21.46
C TYR A 61 -3.13 1.82 20.74
N ALA A 62 -2.87 1.39 19.51
CA ALA A 62 -3.82 0.58 18.74
C ALA A 62 -4.13 -0.74 19.45
N ALA A 63 -3.11 -1.47 19.91
CA ALA A 63 -3.26 -2.72 20.65
C ALA A 63 -4.02 -2.52 21.95
N ALA A 64 -3.69 -1.49 22.74
CA ALA A 64 -4.40 -1.15 23.98
C ALA A 64 -5.86 -0.73 23.74
N SER A 65 -6.18 -0.24 22.55
CA SER A 65 -7.55 0.05 22.11
C SER A 65 -8.30 -1.19 21.59
N GLY A 66 -7.70 -2.37 21.70
CA GLY A 66 -8.29 -3.65 21.33
C GLY A 66 -8.19 -3.99 19.85
N ALA A 67 -7.18 -3.52 19.16
CA ALA A 67 -6.93 -3.92 17.77
C ALA A 67 -6.46 -5.37 17.69
N ASP A 68 -7.13 -6.18 16.86
CA ASP A 68 -6.76 -7.56 16.55
C ASP A 68 -5.70 -7.63 15.41
N GLY A 69 -5.51 -6.52 14.69
CA GLY A 69 -4.51 -6.38 13.63
C GLY A 69 -4.26 -4.92 13.29
N ILE A 70 -3.09 -4.61 12.81
CA ILE A 70 -2.63 -3.24 12.51
C ILE A 70 -2.08 -3.20 11.08
N LEU A 71 -2.49 -2.20 10.32
CA LEU A 71 -1.93 -1.89 9.00
C LEU A 71 -1.40 -0.46 8.98
N PHE A 72 -0.12 -0.30 8.76
CA PHE A 72 0.46 1.00 8.42
C PHE A 72 0.27 1.26 6.92
N THR A 73 -0.15 2.46 6.55
CA THR A 73 -0.53 2.78 5.15
C THR A 73 0.52 3.61 4.39
N CYS A 74 1.69 3.78 4.98
CA CYS A 74 2.80 4.51 4.35
C CYS A 74 4.07 3.65 4.33
N SER A 75 4.59 3.36 3.13
CA SER A 75 5.78 2.53 2.92
C SER A 75 7.11 3.20 3.28
N ALA A 76 7.11 4.53 3.45
CA ALA A 76 8.33 5.30 3.72
C ALA A 76 8.99 4.99 5.08
N PHE A 77 8.38 4.14 5.91
CA PHE A 77 8.77 3.85 7.29
C PHE A 77 8.97 2.36 7.57
N GLY A 78 9.33 1.57 6.56
CA GLY A 78 9.47 0.11 6.67
C GLY A 78 10.16 -0.38 7.94
N PRO A 79 11.40 0.05 8.26
CA PRO A 79 12.10 -0.39 9.47
C PRO A 79 11.37 -0.06 10.78
N CYS A 80 10.66 1.09 10.85
CA CYS A 80 9.88 1.46 12.03
C CYS A 80 8.67 0.54 12.22
N ILE A 81 8.02 0.15 11.10
CA ILE A 81 6.89 -0.77 11.12
C ILE A 81 7.35 -2.18 11.52
N GLU A 82 8.51 -2.63 11.04
CA GLU A 82 9.13 -3.91 11.44
C GLU A 82 9.42 -3.97 12.93
N ALA A 83 9.97 -2.89 13.49
CA ALA A 83 10.19 -2.78 14.94
C ALA A 83 8.87 -2.83 15.71
N CYS A 84 7.84 -2.16 15.24
CA CYS A 84 6.50 -2.21 15.83
C CYS A 84 5.90 -3.64 15.75
N ALA A 85 6.08 -4.34 14.64
CA ALA A 85 5.63 -5.72 14.48
C ALA A 85 6.32 -6.68 15.46
N ALA A 86 7.62 -6.50 15.66
CA ALA A 86 8.38 -7.28 16.64
C ALA A 86 7.93 -7.03 18.09
N ASP A 87 7.64 -5.78 18.43
CA ASP A 87 7.19 -5.37 19.79
C ASP A 87 5.79 -5.90 20.13
N LEU A 88 4.91 -5.98 19.13
CA LEU A 88 3.49 -6.33 19.33
C LEU A 88 3.13 -7.78 19.03
N ALA A 89 4.10 -8.63 18.71
CA ALA A 89 3.83 -10.05 18.47
C ALA A 89 3.05 -10.68 19.65
N PRO A 90 1.97 -11.44 19.43
CA PRO A 90 1.55 -12.04 18.15
C PRO A 90 0.52 -11.23 17.33
N ILE A 91 0.21 -9.98 17.70
CA ILE A 91 -0.73 -9.16 16.91
C ILE A 91 -0.13 -8.91 15.51
N PRO A 92 -0.83 -9.22 14.41
CA PRO A 92 -0.31 -8.98 13.08
C PRO A 92 -0.20 -7.47 12.80
N VAL A 93 1.01 -7.02 12.49
CA VAL A 93 1.33 -5.64 12.08
C VAL A 93 1.93 -5.69 10.69
N LEU A 94 1.24 -5.10 9.71
CA LEU A 94 1.62 -5.20 8.30
C LEU A 94 2.12 -3.88 7.73
N LYS A 95 3.11 -4.00 6.83
CA LYS A 95 3.52 -2.94 5.90
C LYS A 95 2.56 -2.89 4.72
N PRO A 96 2.41 -1.72 4.04
CA PRO A 96 1.38 -1.57 3.00
C PRO A 96 1.65 -2.37 1.74
N ASN A 97 2.93 -2.51 1.31
CA ASN A 97 3.29 -3.00 -0.03
C ASN A 97 3.54 -4.51 -0.09
N GLU A 98 3.91 -5.16 1.04
CA GLU A 98 4.39 -6.55 1.06
C GLU A 98 3.43 -7.54 0.41
N ALA A 99 2.15 -7.43 0.73
CA ALA A 99 1.13 -8.32 0.20
C ALA A 99 0.96 -8.18 -1.32
N MET A 100 0.99 -6.94 -1.83
CA MET A 100 0.89 -6.67 -3.27
C MET A 100 2.12 -7.19 -4.00
N ILE A 101 3.31 -7.00 -3.45
CA ILE A 101 4.57 -7.52 -3.99
C ILE A 101 4.54 -9.05 -4.04
N ALA A 102 4.12 -9.70 -2.94
CA ALA A 102 4.01 -11.15 -2.88
C ALA A 102 3.01 -11.71 -3.92
N GLU A 103 1.84 -11.10 -4.05
CA GLU A 103 0.84 -11.48 -5.05
C GLU A 103 1.36 -11.29 -6.48
N ALA A 104 2.01 -10.16 -6.79
CA ALA A 104 2.58 -9.89 -8.10
C ALA A 104 3.70 -10.90 -8.46
N CYS A 105 4.60 -11.17 -7.52
CA CYS A 105 5.67 -12.14 -7.72
C CYS A 105 5.16 -13.57 -7.87
N SER A 106 4.09 -13.94 -7.15
CA SER A 106 3.50 -15.30 -7.23
C SER A 106 2.85 -15.60 -8.58
N THR A 107 2.44 -14.56 -9.31
CA THR A 107 1.90 -14.71 -10.68
C THR A 107 2.99 -15.16 -11.65
N GLY A 108 4.25 -14.83 -11.37
CA GLY A 108 5.39 -15.10 -12.26
C GLY A 108 5.44 -14.13 -13.45
N GLY A 109 6.58 -14.20 -14.20
CA GLY A 109 6.79 -13.36 -15.39
C GLY A 109 7.19 -11.92 -15.06
N ARG A 110 7.02 -11.05 -16.06
CA ARG A 110 7.41 -9.64 -15.98
C ARG A 110 6.34 -8.81 -15.31
N ILE A 111 6.73 -7.99 -14.34
CA ILE A 111 5.86 -7.14 -13.53
C ILE A 111 5.94 -5.69 -14.02
N GLY A 112 4.84 -5.15 -14.51
CA GLY A 112 4.70 -3.71 -14.80
C GLY A 112 4.38 -2.94 -13.52
N LEU A 113 5.36 -2.18 -13.01
CA LEU A 113 5.20 -1.40 -11.77
C LEU A 113 4.80 0.04 -12.11
N LEU A 114 3.56 0.41 -11.82
CA LEU A 114 3.00 1.73 -12.11
C LEU A 114 3.03 2.62 -10.88
N ALA A 115 3.58 3.83 -11.03
CA ALA A 115 3.60 4.86 -9.99
C ALA A 115 3.36 6.26 -10.55
N THR A 116 2.73 7.13 -9.77
CA THR A 116 2.49 8.55 -10.12
C THR A 116 3.50 9.49 -9.47
N PHE A 117 4.34 8.98 -8.55
CA PHE A 117 5.36 9.75 -7.84
C PHE A 117 6.75 9.13 -8.04
N ALA A 118 7.71 9.93 -8.50
CA ALA A 118 9.06 9.46 -8.83
C ALA A 118 9.80 8.82 -7.64
N GLY A 119 9.62 9.38 -6.44
CA GLY A 119 10.23 8.85 -5.22
C GLY A 119 9.83 7.40 -4.93
N THR A 120 8.62 6.99 -5.28
CA THR A 120 8.16 5.61 -5.14
C THR A 120 9.01 4.65 -6.00
N LEU A 121 9.32 5.04 -7.24
CA LEU A 121 10.14 4.22 -8.14
C LEU A 121 11.63 4.19 -7.75
N THR A 122 12.08 5.09 -6.89
CA THR A 122 13.44 5.07 -6.35
C THR A 122 13.60 4.03 -5.24
N THR A 123 12.57 3.80 -4.45
CA THR A 123 12.64 2.96 -3.23
C THR A 123 11.94 1.60 -3.40
N MET A 124 10.77 1.57 -4.00
CA MET A 124 9.92 0.39 -4.06
C MET A 124 10.51 -0.81 -4.84
N PRO A 125 11.27 -0.64 -5.93
CA PRO A 125 11.91 -1.78 -6.58
C PRO A 125 12.81 -2.62 -5.66
N ALA A 126 13.43 -1.99 -4.66
CA ALA A 126 14.26 -2.70 -3.68
C ALA A 126 13.45 -3.53 -2.67
N GLU A 127 12.14 -3.33 -2.58
CA GLU A 127 11.24 -4.15 -1.76
C GLU A 127 10.89 -5.49 -2.44
N PHE A 128 11.09 -5.60 -3.76
CA PHE A 128 10.88 -6.85 -4.50
C PHE A 128 12.03 -7.83 -4.28
N PRO A 129 11.76 -9.15 -4.33
CA PRO A 129 12.82 -10.16 -4.30
C PRO A 129 13.88 -9.92 -5.37
N THR A 130 15.15 -10.21 -5.01
CA THR A 130 16.27 -10.10 -5.96
C THR A 130 16.02 -10.99 -7.19
N GLY A 131 16.19 -10.42 -8.38
CA GLY A 131 15.96 -11.11 -9.64
C GLY A 131 14.53 -11.00 -10.17
N SER A 132 13.63 -10.26 -9.52
CA SER A 132 12.31 -9.96 -10.08
C SER A 132 12.45 -9.16 -11.39
N ASP A 133 11.75 -9.59 -12.44
CA ASP A 133 11.71 -8.87 -13.72
C ASP A 133 10.72 -7.71 -13.65
N LEU A 134 11.22 -6.54 -13.27
CA LEU A 134 10.41 -5.33 -13.06
C LEU A 134 10.57 -4.37 -14.24
N LYS A 135 9.45 -3.85 -14.71
CA LYS A 135 9.38 -2.75 -15.67
C LYS A 135 8.66 -1.55 -15.02
N PRO A 136 9.41 -0.65 -14.34
CA PRO A 136 8.81 0.50 -13.67
C PRO A 136 8.43 1.60 -14.66
N VAL A 137 7.26 2.22 -14.45
CA VAL A 137 6.74 3.33 -15.25
C VAL A 137 6.24 4.45 -14.35
N LEU A 138 6.81 5.65 -14.53
CA LEU A 138 6.31 6.87 -13.91
C LEU A 138 5.21 7.48 -14.78
N ILE A 139 4.03 7.63 -14.22
CA ILE A 139 2.87 8.23 -14.87
C ILE A 139 2.89 9.74 -14.61
N LYS A 140 3.53 10.48 -15.50
CA LYS A 140 3.67 11.93 -15.38
C LYS A 140 2.32 12.63 -15.49
N GLY A 141 2.08 13.63 -14.65
CA GLY A 141 0.84 14.43 -14.64
C GLY A 141 -0.34 13.79 -13.92
N ALA A 142 -0.30 12.48 -13.64
CA ALA A 142 -1.42 11.80 -12.98
C ALA A 142 -1.55 12.22 -11.49
N PHE A 143 -0.44 12.42 -10.80
CA PHE A 143 -0.49 12.90 -9.42
C PHE A 143 -1.08 14.31 -9.32
N GLU A 144 -0.66 15.20 -10.20
CA GLU A 144 -1.18 16.57 -10.30
C GLU A 144 -2.66 16.60 -10.70
N ALA A 145 -3.10 15.73 -11.59
CA ALA A 145 -4.52 15.59 -11.93
C ALA A 145 -5.34 15.15 -10.70
N LEU A 146 -4.85 14.16 -9.97
CA LEU A 146 -5.49 13.70 -8.73
C LEU A 146 -5.62 14.82 -7.69
N GLN A 147 -4.54 15.61 -7.48
CA GLN A 147 -4.54 16.72 -6.53
C GLN A 147 -5.57 17.80 -6.88
N ARG A 148 -5.85 18.01 -8.17
CA ARG A 148 -6.88 18.95 -8.64
C ARG A 148 -8.29 18.37 -8.64
N GLY A 149 -8.46 17.09 -8.27
CA GLY A 149 -9.74 16.39 -8.33
C GLY A 149 -10.14 15.96 -9.75
N ASP A 150 -9.25 16.05 -10.73
CA ASP A 150 -9.49 15.63 -12.12
C ASP A 150 -9.23 14.13 -12.27
N MET A 151 -10.22 13.37 -11.79
CA MET A 151 -10.15 11.90 -11.78
C MET A 151 -10.10 11.31 -13.19
N LYS A 152 -10.79 11.96 -14.15
CA LYS A 152 -10.81 11.47 -15.55
C LYS A 152 -9.42 11.58 -16.17
N THR A 153 -8.78 12.73 -16.08
CA THR A 153 -7.42 12.90 -16.61
C THR A 153 -6.42 11.95 -15.91
N HIS A 154 -6.56 11.76 -14.57
CA HIS A 154 -5.75 10.79 -13.85
C HIS A 154 -5.87 9.39 -14.46
N ASP A 155 -7.09 8.90 -14.62
CA ASP A 155 -7.37 7.54 -15.11
C ASP A 155 -6.91 7.37 -16.57
N ASP A 156 -7.17 8.34 -17.44
CA ASP A 156 -6.72 8.34 -18.84
C ASP A 156 -5.19 8.27 -18.95
N LEU A 157 -4.45 9.03 -18.11
CA LEU A 157 -3.00 9.00 -18.07
C LEU A 157 -2.45 7.65 -17.59
N VAL A 158 -3.11 7.02 -16.61
CA VAL A 158 -2.71 5.69 -16.14
C VAL A 158 -2.90 4.64 -17.24
N LEU A 159 -4.06 4.64 -17.92
CA LEU A 159 -4.33 3.72 -19.00
C LEU A 159 -3.34 3.91 -20.16
N ALA A 160 -3.06 5.16 -20.55
CA ALA A 160 -2.09 5.47 -21.61
C ALA A 160 -0.65 5.00 -21.24
N ALA A 161 -0.24 5.19 -19.98
CA ALA A 161 1.08 4.74 -19.55
C ALA A 161 1.19 3.20 -19.56
N ALA A 162 0.12 2.49 -19.22
CA ALA A 162 0.06 1.03 -19.22
C ALA A 162 0.22 0.41 -20.63
N GLU A 163 -0.04 1.16 -21.71
CA GLU A 163 0.25 0.69 -23.08
C GLU A 163 1.73 0.35 -23.29
N SER A 164 2.63 1.00 -22.58
CA SER A 164 4.06 0.67 -22.61
C SER A 164 4.42 -0.63 -21.91
N LEU A 165 3.47 -1.23 -21.20
CA LEU A 165 3.61 -2.44 -20.37
C LEU A 165 2.87 -3.65 -20.95
N VAL A 166 2.53 -3.63 -22.24
CA VAL A 166 1.81 -4.74 -22.88
C VAL A 166 2.59 -6.05 -22.91
N ASP A 167 3.91 -5.99 -22.75
CA ASP A 167 4.83 -7.12 -22.63
C ASP A 167 4.97 -7.65 -21.19
N CYS A 168 4.34 -7.00 -20.20
CA CYS A 168 4.31 -7.48 -18.82
C CYS A 168 3.16 -8.47 -18.63
N ASP A 169 3.34 -9.43 -17.71
CA ASP A 169 2.36 -10.46 -17.39
C ASP A 169 1.36 -10.00 -16.34
N VAL A 170 1.74 -9.05 -15.49
CA VAL A 170 0.97 -8.55 -14.37
C VAL A 170 1.24 -7.06 -14.12
N PHE A 171 0.25 -6.33 -13.62
CA PHE A 171 0.41 -4.95 -13.18
C PHE A 171 0.42 -4.84 -11.66
N ALA A 172 1.41 -4.12 -11.13
CA ALA A 172 1.54 -3.77 -9.71
C ALA A 172 1.36 -2.26 -9.53
N LEU A 173 0.35 -1.87 -8.75
CA LEU A 173 -0.01 -0.48 -8.51
C LEU A 173 0.64 0.02 -7.21
N ALA A 174 1.69 0.81 -7.36
CA ALA A 174 2.62 1.18 -6.28
C ALA A 174 2.06 2.17 -5.25
N GLN A 175 0.83 2.66 -5.44
CA GLN A 175 0.25 3.67 -4.56
C GLN A 175 -1.24 3.41 -4.32
N PHE A 176 -1.72 3.76 -3.12
CA PHE A 176 -3.12 3.60 -2.73
C PHE A 176 -4.09 4.29 -3.70
N SER A 177 -3.73 5.49 -4.16
CA SER A 177 -4.54 6.26 -5.11
C SER A 177 -4.76 5.57 -6.46
N LEU A 178 -3.83 4.72 -6.89
CA LEU A 178 -3.94 3.95 -8.13
C LEU A 178 -4.93 2.79 -8.05
N SER A 179 -5.36 2.37 -6.86
CA SER A 179 -6.30 1.23 -6.72
C SER A 179 -7.61 1.43 -7.48
N ARG A 180 -8.04 2.68 -7.66
CA ARG A 180 -9.26 3.04 -8.38
C ARG A 180 -9.26 2.62 -9.85
N VAL A 181 -8.10 2.54 -10.48
CA VAL A 181 -7.96 2.16 -11.90
C VAL A 181 -7.71 0.67 -12.11
N ALA A 182 -7.65 -0.12 -11.05
CA ALA A 182 -7.34 -1.56 -11.17
C ALA A 182 -8.34 -2.31 -12.06
N ALA A 183 -9.64 -2.03 -11.91
CA ALA A 183 -10.68 -2.64 -12.75
C ALA A 183 -10.55 -2.21 -14.22
N LEU A 184 -10.31 -0.92 -14.49
CA LEU A 184 -10.12 -0.39 -15.84
C LEU A 184 -8.91 -1.01 -16.54
N LEU A 185 -7.81 -1.19 -15.83
CA LEU A 185 -6.61 -1.86 -16.35
C LEU A 185 -6.89 -3.33 -16.66
N PHE A 186 -7.59 -4.04 -15.77
CA PHE A 186 -7.98 -5.42 -16.00
C PHE A 186 -8.89 -5.56 -17.23
N GLU A 187 -9.92 -4.72 -17.34
CA GLU A 187 -10.85 -4.72 -18.47
C GLU A 187 -10.14 -4.45 -19.80
N ARG A 188 -9.18 -3.51 -19.81
CA ARG A 188 -8.48 -3.11 -21.04
C ARG A 188 -7.42 -4.11 -21.47
N PHE A 189 -6.66 -4.69 -20.55
CA PHE A 189 -5.47 -5.49 -20.87
C PHE A 189 -5.63 -6.99 -20.59
N GLY A 190 -6.68 -7.41 -19.87
CA GLY A 190 -6.94 -8.82 -19.52
C GLY A 190 -5.88 -9.43 -18.59
N LYS A 191 -5.10 -8.62 -17.90
CA LYS A 191 -3.98 -9.06 -17.04
C LYS A 191 -4.32 -8.90 -15.56
N PRO A 192 -3.76 -9.76 -14.67
CA PRO A 192 -3.85 -9.55 -13.24
C PRO A 192 -3.37 -8.16 -12.84
N VAL A 193 -4.10 -7.50 -11.95
CA VAL A 193 -3.77 -6.17 -11.43
C VAL A 193 -3.81 -6.23 -9.91
N TYR A 194 -2.67 -6.02 -9.27
CA TYR A 194 -2.57 -5.99 -7.82
C TYR A 194 -2.38 -4.56 -7.33
N SER A 195 -3.20 -4.17 -6.36
CA SER A 195 -3.11 -2.86 -5.74
C SER A 195 -2.78 -2.98 -4.26
N THR A 196 -1.97 -2.07 -3.78
CA THR A 196 -1.51 -2.05 -2.39
C THR A 196 -2.65 -2.19 -1.37
N PRO A 197 -3.77 -1.40 -1.42
CA PRO A 197 -4.81 -1.51 -0.42
C PRO A 197 -5.58 -2.85 -0.48
N THR A 198 -5.90 -3.36 -1.67
CA THR A 198 -6.67 -4.61 -1.77
C THR A 198 -5.86 -5.82 -1.31
N SER A 199 -4.60 -5.88 -1.69
CA SER A 199 -3.69 -6.95 -1.27
C SER A 199 -3.43 -6.90 0.25
N ALA A 200 -3.22 -5.70 0.82
CA ALA A 200 -3.02 -5.51 2.24
C ALA A 200 -4.23 -5.97 3.07
N VAL A 201 -5.46 -5.63 2.65
CA VAL A 201 -6.69 -6.08 3.34
C VAL A 201 -6.83 -7.59 3.31
N ARG A 202 -6.61 -8.24 2.16
CA ARG A 202 -6.64 -9.72 2.06
C ARG A 202 -5.62 -10.37 2.98
N SER A 203 -4.40 -9.85 3.00
CA SER A 203 -3.31 -10.37 3.83
C SER A 203 -3.61 -10.21 5.32
N LEU A 204 -4.06 -9.01 5.74
CA LEU A 204 -4.39 -8.75 7.13
C LEU A 204 -5.56 -9.60 7.62
N ARG A 205 -6.60 -9.78 6.78
CA ARG A 205 -7.72 -10.65 7.10
C ARG A 205 -7.26 -12.08 7.37
N ARG A 206 -6.39 -12.63 6.50
CA ARG A 206 -5.82 -13.97 6.71
C ARG A 206 -4.97 -14.05 7.98
N ALA A 207 -4.14 -13.05 8.24
CA ALA A 207 -3.29 -13.02 9.43
C ALA A 207 -4.08 -12.89 10.74
N THR A 208 -5.21 -12.17 10.71
CA THR A 208 -6.04 -11.92 11.90
C THR A 208 -7.02 -13.08 12.19
N LEU A 209 -7.60 -13.69 11.14
CA LEU A 209 -8.65 -14.72 11.30
C LEU A 209 -8.12 -16.16 11.15
N GLY A 210 -6.87 -16.33 10.72
CA GLY A 210 -6.34 -17.61 10.31
C GLY A 210 -6.74 -17.99 8.87
N PRO A 211 -6.18 -19.09 8.34
CA PRO A 211 -6.58 -19.63 7.05
C PRO A 211 -8.04 -20.07 7.14
N GLY A 212 -8.91 -19.50 6.31
CA GLY A 212 -10.32 -19.89 6.14
C GLY A 212 -10.47 -21.17 5.36
#